data_cad30702097d56bde50ed798603c4ab6
#
_entry.id   cad30702097d56bde50ed798603c4ab6
#
_cell.length_a   1.000
_cell.length_b   1.000
_cell.length_c   1.000
_cell.angle_alpha   90.00
_cell.angle_beta   90.00
_cell.angle_gamma   90.00
#
_symmetry.space_group_name_H-M   'P 1'
#
loop_
_entity.id
_entity.type
_entity.pdbx_description
1 polymer ?
#
loop_
_entity_poly.entity_id
_entity_poly.type
_entity_poly.pdbx_seq_one_letter_code
_entity_poly.pdbx_strand_id
1 'polypeptide(L)'
;MTKSHDTLAPELAITWLDEAADALARDGWWCRDHALPADLVVALREDMQALVEADALERAGVGRETDYQIDRSVRRDRILWLDRRRPAPGRFLDLAEALRQALNRRLFLGLFEYEAHFAHYPPGAFYRRHLDSFRGAANRILSTVAYLNTDWQDGDGGELVLYTEEEDGVLAQIAPKAGRLVIFLSEEIPHEVLPARCDRFSIAGWYRLNASVHGQIDPPR
;
A
#
# COMPACT_ATOMS: atom_id res chain seq x y z
N MET A 1 28.46 1.08 -37.18
CA MET A 1 27.69 1.73 -36.10
C MET A 1 26.34 1.04 -36.03
N THR A 2 26.29 -0.03 -35.26
CA THR A 2 25.06 -0.83 -35.03
C THR A 2 24.35 -0.24 -33.80
N LYS A 3 23.14 0.29 -34.05
CA LYS A 3 22.25 0.75 -32.97
C LYS A 3 21.83 -0.46 -32.14
N SER A 4 22.24 -0.47 -30.89
CA SER A 4 21.75 -1.36 -29.85
C SER A 4 20.23 -1.19 -29.72
N HIS A 5 19.45 -2.22 -30.05
CA HIS A 5 18.04 -2.26 -29.74
C HIS A 5 17.95 -2.47 -28.22
N ASP A 6 17.48 -1.45 -27.55
CA ASP A 6 17.03 -1.48 -26.17
C ASP A 6 15.94 -2.57 -26.08
N THR A 7 16.31 -3.71 -25.53
CA THR A 7 15.36 -4.81 -25.24
C THR A 7 14.55 -4.36 -24.05
N LEU A 8 13.35 -3.79 -24.33
CA LEU A 8 12.33 -3.57 -23.30
C LEU A 8 12.17 -4.87 -22.51
N ALA A 9 12.39 -4.80 -21.20
CA ALA A 9 12.09 -5.90 -20.29
C ALA A 9 10.66 -6.39 -20.57
N PRO A 10 10.39 -7.72 -20.48
CA PRO A 10 9.06 -8.24 -20.73
C PRO A 10 8.09 -7.49 -19.81
N GLU A 11 7.11 -6.83 -20.43
CA GLU A 11 6.06 -6.10 -19.74
C GLU A 11 5.46 -7.06 -18.71
N LEU A 12 5.61 -6.76 -17.43
CA LEU A 12 5.02 -7.54 -16.35
C LEU A 12 3.51 -7.57 -16.63
N ALA A 13 3.03 -8.66 -17.21
CA ALA A 13 1.63 -8.81 -17.56
C ALA A 13 0.82 -8.91 -16.25
N ILE A 14 0.26 -7.79 -15.81
CA ILE A 14 -0.66 -7.73 -14.68
C ILE A 14 -1.99 -8.29 -15.17
N THR A 15 -2.16 -9.61 -15.07
CA THR A 15 -3.30 -10.36 -15.62
C THR A 15 -4.65 -9.99 -15.01
N TRP A 16 -4.63 -9.33 -13.86
CA TRP A 16 -5.83 -8.91 -13.11
C TRP A 16 -6.12 -7.39 -13.24
N LEU A 17 -5.40 -6.68 -14.10
CA LEU A 17 -5.53 -5.23 -14.22
C LEU A 17 -6.94 -4.78 -14.62
N ASP A 18 -7.54 -5.44 -15.62
CA ASP A 18 -8.88 -5.07 -16.09
C ASP A 18 -9.91 -5.27 -14.99
N GLU A 19 -9.85 -6.39 -14.27
CA GLU A 19 -10.69 -6.68 -13.12
C GLU A 19 -10.55 -5.59 -12.03
N ALA A 20 -9.30 -5.22 -11.69
CA ALA A 20 -9.02 -4.20 -10.69
C ALA A 20 -9.54 -2.81 -11.14
N ALA A 21 -9.32 -2.44 -12.39
CA ALA A 21 -9.79 -1.15 -12.92
C ALA A 21 -11.32 -1.06 -12.93
N ASP A 22 -12.00 -2.11 -13.37
CA ASP A 22 -13.47 -2.16 -13.39
C ASP A 22 -14.05 -2.11 -11.96
N ALA A 23 -13.45 -2.81 -10.99
CA ALA A 23 -13.86 -2.79 -9.60
C ALA A 23 -13.62 -1.41 -8.95
N LEU A 24 -12.46 -0.80 -9.18
CA LEU A 24 -12.15 0.55 -8.68
C LEU A 24 -13.13 1.60 -9.23
N ALA A 25 -13.50 1.50 -10.51
CA ALA A 25 -14.45 2.42 -11.12
C ALA A 25 -15.89 2.24 -10.62
N ARG A 26 -16.29 1.02 -10.27
CA ARG A 26 -17.65 0.69 -9.85
C ARG A 26 -17.85 0.80 -8.34
N ASP A 27 -16.89 0.25 -7.57
CA ASP A 27 -17.05 0.01 -6.13
C ASP A 27 -16.07 0.85 -5.29
N GLY A 28 -15.08 1.51 -5.93
CA GLY A 28 -14.04 2.29 -5.26
C GLY A 28 -12.94 1.45 -4.62
N TRP A 29 -13.02 0.11 -4.64
CA TRP A 29 -12.03 -0.77 -4.06
C TRP A 29 -11.94 -2.12 -4.80
N TRP A 30 -10.81 -2.81 -4.59
CA TRP A 30 -10.53 -4.14 -5.15
C TRP A 30 -9.59 -4.91 -4.23
N CYS A 31 -9.75 -6.25 -4.21
CA CYS A 31 -8.90 -7.14 -3.44
C CYS A 31 -8.71 -8.46 -4.19
N ARG A 32 -7.47 -8.98 -4.23
CA ARG A 32 -7.17 -10.26 -4.85
C ARG A 32 -6.08 -11.02 -4.12
N ASP A 33 -6.30 -12.35 -3.99
CA ASP A 33 -5.27 -13.29 -3.55
C ASP A 33 -4.27 -13.56 -4.67
N HIS A 34 -3.03 -13.84 -4.30
CA HIS A 34 -1.96 -14.15 -5.25
C HIS A 34 -1.76 -13.08 -6.34
N ALA A 35 -2.00 -11.81 -5.99
CA ALA A 35 -1.79 -10.69 -6.90
C ALA A 35 -0.29 -10.37 -7.10
N LEU A 36 0.55 -10.76 -6.12
CA LEU A 36 2.00 -10.59 -6.17
C LEU A 36 2.69 -11.92 -6.53
N PRO A 37 3.82 -11.88 -7.26
CA PRO A 37 4.66 -13.06 -7.49
C PRO A 37 5.11 -13.68 -6.16
N ALA A 38 4.99 -15.00 -6.03
CA ALA A 38 5.27 -15.71 -4.78
C ALA A 38 6.73 -15.54 -4.31
N ASP A 39 7.69 -15.57 -5.23
CA ASP A 39 9.11 -15.34 -4.95
C ASP A 39 9.39 -13.92 -4.46
N LEU A 40 8.66 -12.94 -4.96
CA LEU A 40 8.73 -11.56 -4.49
C LEU A 40 8.18 -11.44 -3.06
N VAL A 41 7.05 -12.09 -2.77
CA VAL A 41 6.46 -12.10 -1.42
C VAL A 41 7.42 -12.69 -0.39
N VAL A 42 8.08 -13.82 -0.72
CA VAL A 42 9.09 -14.44 0.14
C VAL A 42 10.26 -13.49 0.40
N ALA A 43 10.83 -12.91 -0.66
CA ALA A 43 11.97 -12.00 -0.53
C ALA A 43 11.64 -10.74 0.28
N LEU A 44 10.44 -10.14 0.09
CA LEU A 44 9.98 -9.00 0.88
C LEU A 44 9.75 -9.37 2.35
N ARG A 45 9.25 -10.57 2.61
CA ARG A 45 9.04 -11.07 3.97
C ARG A 45 10.39 -11.25 4.70
N GLU A 46 11.37 -11.87 4.05
CA GLU A 46 12.72 -12.05 4.60
C GLU A 46 13.40 -10.71 4.89
N ASP A 47 13.33 -9.76 3.95
CA ASP A 47 13.83 -8.40 4.15
C ASP A 47 13.18 -7.72 5.37
N MET A 48 11.87 -7.86 5.51
CA MET A 48 11.15 -7.24 6.61
C MET A 48 11.48 -7.89 7.96
N GLN A 49 11.62 -9.21 8.02
CA GLN A 49 12.04 -9.91 9.22
C GLN A 49 13.44 -9.47 9.68
N ALA A 50 14.39 -9.39 8.76
CA ALA A 50 15.74 -8.90 9.06
C ALA A 50 15.73 -7.45 9.59
N LEU A 51 14.85 -6.60 9.09
CA LEU A 51 14.67 -5.22 9.56
C LEU A 51 14.09 -5.16 10.98
N VAL A 52 13.14 -6.04 11.30
CA VAL A 52 12.56 -6.14 12.66
C VAL A 52 13.60 -6.63 13.65
N GLU A 53 14.38 -7.67 13.31
CA GLU A 53 15.47 -8.20 14.13
C GLU A 53 16.56 -7.16 14.38
N ALA A 54 16.86 -6.32 13.39
CA ALA A 54 17.83 -5.22 13.50
C ALA A 54 17.27 -3.97 14.21
N ASP A 55 16.02 -3.99 14.69
CA ASP A 55 15.31 -2.82 15.26
C ASP A 55 15.33 -1.57 14.36
N ALA A 56 15.29 -1.78 13.04
CA ALA A 56 15.49 -0.74 12.04
C ALA A 56 14.19 0.00 11.67
N LEU A 57 13.01 -0.45 12.14
CA LEU A 57 11.73 0.21 11.87
C LEU A 57 11.46 1.30 12.90
N GLU A 58 10.99 2.44 12.42
CA GLU A 58 10.59 3.58 13.25
C GLU A 58 9.12 3.48 13.63
N ARG A 59 8.73 4.14 14.72
CA ARG A 59 7.31 4.25 15.11
C ARG A 59 6.57 5.11 14.12
N ALA A 60 5.44 4.61 13.65
CA ALA A 60 4.58 5.38 12.77
C ALA A 60 3.90 6.53 13.53
N GLY A 61 3.82 7.69 12.88
CA GLY A 61 3.09 8.86 13.37
C GLY A 61 1.83 9.13 12.57
N VAL A 62 1.04 10.08 13.03
CA VAL A 62 -0.17 10.61 12.39
C VAL A 62 0.10 12.05 11.99
N GLY A 63 -0.43 12.49 10.84
CA GLY A 63 -0.22 13.86 10.33
C GLY A 63 0.98 13.97 9.36
N ARG A 64 1.20 15.17 8.85
CA ARG A 64 2.28 15.49 7.89
C ARG A 64 3.08 16.69 8.38
N GLU A 65 4.36 16.72 8.04
CA GLU A 65 5.26 17.86 8.28
C GLU A 65 5.15 18.44 9.70
N THR A 66 4.59 19.63 9.85
CA THR A 66 4.45 20.35 11.13
C THR A 66 3.42 19.72 12.07
N ASP A 67 2.49 18.93 11.54
CA ASP A 67 1.41 18.26 12.30
C ASP A 67 1.70 16.78 12.61
N TYR A 68 2.92 16.32 12.29
CA TYR A 68 3.31 14.93 12.57
C TYR A 68 3.44 14.70 14.07
N GLN A 69 2.62 13.77 14.60
CA GLN A 69 2.60 13.37 16.00
C GLN A 69 2.57 11.86 16.14
N ILE A 70 3.29 11.34 17.15
CA ILE A 70 3.19 9.92 17.53
C ILE A 70 2.06 9.78 18.53
N ASP A 71 0.89 9.33 18.06
CA ASP A 71 -0.26 9.06 18.91
C ASP A 71 -0.55 7.56 19.00
N ARG A 72 -0.16 6.94 20.12
CA ARG A 72 -0.34 5.51 20.40
C ARG A 72 -1.79 5.10 20.65
N SER A 73 -2.70 6.06 20.86
CA SER A 73 -4.13 5.82 20.96
C SER A 73 -4.79 5.67 19.59
N VAL A 74 -4.11 6.11 18.53
CA VAL A 74 -4.57 6.06 17.13
C VAL A 74 -3.92 4.92 16.37
N ARG A 75 -2.57 4.79 16.44
CA ARG A 75 -1.83 3.72 15.74
C ARG A 75 -0.63 3.22 16.54
N ARG A 76 -0.27 1.93 16.34
CA ARG A 76 0.81 1.28 17.10
C ARG A 76 1.77 0.48 16.24
N ASP A 77 1.75 0.67 14.94
CA ASP A 77 2.67 0.04 14.00
C ASP A 77 4.04 0.73 13.98
N ARG A 78 4.99 0.02 13.39
CA ARG A 78 6.34 0.50 13.07
C ARG A 78 6.54 0.42 11.58
N ILE A 79 7.21 1.42 11.01
CA ILE A 79 7.36 1.55 9.56
C ILE A 79 8.80 1.76 9.14
N LEU A 80 9.10 1.41 7.87
CA LEU A 80 10.30 1.84 7.16
C LEU A 80 9.92 2.11 5.70
N TRP A 81 10.21 3.32 5.22
CA TRP A 81 9.96 3.68 3.83
C TRP A 81 10.78 2.82 2.88
N LEU A 82 10.13 2.36 1.80
CA LEU A 82 10.79 1.56 0.77
C LEU A 82 11.71 2.44 -0.07
N ASP A 83 12.86 1.88 -0.41
CA ASP A 83 13.77 2.46 -1.38
C ASP A 83 14.35 1.38 -2.31
N ARG A 84 14.93 1.82 -3.44
CA ARG A 84 15.46 0.91 -4.47
C ARG A 84 16.86 0.34 -4.16
N ARG A 85 17.47 0.70 -3.04
CA ARG A 85 18.79 0.19 -2.63
C ARG A 85 18.74 -1.28 -2.22
N ARG A 86 17.56 -1.76 -1.78
CA ARG A 86 17.32 -3.16 -1.46
C ARG A 86 16.64 -3.85 -2.66
N PRO A 87 17.09 -5.07 -3.06
CA PRO A 87 16.58 -5.73 -4.26
C PRO A 87 15.09 -6.04 -4.24
N ALA A 88 14.55 -6.60 -3.13
CA ALA A 88 13.14 -6.97 -3.06
C ALA A 88 12.21 -5.75 -3.04
N PRO A 89 12.43 -4.69 -2.21
CA PRO A 89 11.73 -3.41 -2.34
C PRO A 89 11.83 -2.79 -3.72
N GLY A 90 13.00 -2.83 -4.37
CA GLY A 90 13.18 -2.34 -5.73
C GLY A 90 12.26 -3.02 -6.75
N ARG A 91 12.19 -4.36 -6.72
CA ARG A 91 11.28 -5.14 -7.57
C ARG A 91 9.79 -4.82 -7.30
N PHE A 92 9.43 -4.62 -6.03
CA PHE A 92 8.07 -4.23 -5.66
C PHE A 92 7.72 -2.83 -6.21
N LEU A 93 8.64 -1.88 -6.11
CA LEU A 93 8.46 -0.53 -6.65
C LEU A 93 8.39 -0.54 -8.20
N ASP A 94 9.08 -1.46 -8.89
CA ASP A 94 8.95 -1.65 -10.34
C ASP A 94 7.57 -2.18 -10.72
N LEU A 95 7.03 -3.14 -9.95
CA LEU A 95 5.67 -3.63 -10.12
C LEU A 95 4.64 -2.51 -9.89
N ALA A 96 4.82 -1.72 -8.83
CA ALA A 96 3.94 -0.59 -8.52
C ALA A 96 3.99 0.48 -9.63
N GLU A 97 5.15 0.75 -10.23
CA GLU A 97 5.27 1.67 -11.35
C GLU A 97 4.56 1.15 -12.61
N ALA A 98 4.70 -0.14 -12.93
CA ALA A 98 3.98 -0.76 -14.04
C ALA A 98 2.45 -0.68 -13.82
N LEU A 99 2.00 -0.93 -12.58
CA LEU A 99 0.58 -0.80 -12.20
C LEU A 99 0.09 0.66 -12.31
N ARG A 100 0.89 1.64 -11.87
CA ARG A 100 0.58 3.06 -12.01
C ARG A 100 0.30 3.46 -13.46
N GLN A 101 1.21 3.06 -14.36
CA GLN A 101 1.06 3.35 -15.78
C GLN A 101 -0.17 2.69 -16.39
N ALA A 102 -0.44 1.45 -16.01
CA ALA A 102 -1.57 0.68 -16.48
C ALA A 102 -2.91 1.27 -16.00
N LEU A 103 -3.02 1.64 -14.71
CA LEU A 103 -4.20 2.32 -14.15
C LEU A 103 -4.44 3.69 -14.80
N ASN A 104 -3.38 4.47 -15.04
CA ASN A 104 -3.50 5.74 -15.75
C ASN A 104 -4.06 5.56 -17.18
N ARG A 105 -3.60 4.55 -17.92
CA ARG A 105 -4.13 4.26 -19.27
C ARG A 105 -5.60 3.84 -19.24
N ARG A 106 -6.02 3.13 -18.19
CA ARG A 106 -7.36 2.53 -18.10
C ARG A 106 -8.38 3.48 -17.48
N LEU A 107 -8.00 4.25 -16.46
CA LEU A 107 -8.90 5.06 -15.62
C LEU A 107 -8.66 6.57 -15.72
N PHE A 108 -7.62 7.02 -16.44
CA PHE A 108 -7.27 8.44 -16.61
C PHE A 108 -7.09 9.20 -15.28
N LEU A 109 -6.56 8.53 -14.24
CA LEU A 109 -6.45 9.07 -12.88
C LEU A 109 -5.36 10.14 -12.71
N GLY A 110 -4.42 10.27 -13.66
CA GLY A 110 -3.33 11.23 -13.57
C GLY A 110 -2.32 10.93 -12.45
N LEU A 111 -2.19 9.66 -12.05
CA LEU A 111 -1.26 9.23 -11.01
C LEU A 111 0.17 9.57 -11.41
N PHE A 112 0.87 10.34 -10.58
CA PHE A 112 2.21 10.85 -10.86
C PHE A 112 3.31 9.99 -10.24
N GLU A 113 3.19 9.66 -8.96
CA GLU A 113 4.19 8.90 -8.20
C GLU A 113 3.55 7.87 -7.28
N TYR A 114 4.38 6.97 -6.75
CA TYR A 114 4.01 5.99 -5.74
C TYR A 114 4.97 6.05 -4.58
N GLU A 115 4.45 6.21 -3.37
CA GLU A 115 5.20 6.11 -2.11
C GLU A 115 4.71 4.91 -1.31
N ALA A 116 5.61 4.19 -0.64
CA ALA A 116 5.23 3.04 0.17
C ALA A 116 6.22 2.78 1.30
N HIS A 117 5.75 2.12 2.35
CA HIS A 117 6.57 1.68 3.46
C HIS A 117 6.23 0.26 3.90
N PHE A 118 7.18 -0.46 4.44
CA PHE A 118 6.91 -1.62 5.29
C PHE A 118 6.12 -1.18 6.52
N ALA A 119 5.15 -2.00 6.94
CA ALA A 119 4.37 -1.79 8.15
C ALA A 119 4.35 -3.07 8.98
N HIS A 120 4.91 -3.00 10.18
CA HIS A 120 4.92 -4.06 11.18
C HIS A 120 3.96 -3.70 12.31
N TYR A 121 2.97 -4.56 12.51
CA TYR A 121 2.05 -4.50 13.64
C TYR A 121 2.40 -5.64 14.61
N PRO A 122 3.09 -5.38 15.74
CA PRO A 122 3.30 -6.36 16.79
C PRO A 122 1.96 -6.83 17.39
N PRO A 123 1.94 -7.95 18.13
CA PRO A 123 0.72 -8.42 18.80
C PRO A 123 0.01 -7.32 19.58
N GLY A 124 -1.30 -7.16 19.34
CA GLY A 124 -2.14 -6.11 19.92
C GLY A 124 -2.02 -4.72 19.30
N ALA A 125 -1.14 -4.54 18.30
CA ALA A 125 -1.08 -3.29 17.55
C ALA A 125 -2.25 -3.15 16.59
N PHE A 126 -2.66 -1.91 16.36
CA PHE A 126 -3.82 -1.54 15.56
C PHE A 126 -3.60 -0.19 14.88
N TYR A 127 -4.50 0.15 13.94
CA TYR A 127 -4.68 1.50 13.42
C TYR A 127 -6.17 1.81 13.35
N ARG A 128 -6.62 2.82 14.10
CA ARG A 128 -8.04 3.19 14.19
C ARG A 128 -8.58 3.66 12.85
N ARG A 129 -9.90 3.63 12.71
CA ARG A 129 -10.63 4.09 11.52
C ARG A 129 -10.19 5.51 11.12
N HIS A 130 -9.77 5.65 9.85
CA HIS A 130 -9.27 6.89 9.27
C HIS A 130 -9.47 6.90 7.74
N LEU A 131 -9.24 8.04 7.14
CA LEU A 131 -9.04 8.22 5.70
C LEU A 131 -7.56 8.54 5.46
N ASP A 132 -6.98 8.00 4.38
CA ASP A 132 -5.57 8.29 4.01
C ASP A 132 -5.39 9.69 3.42
N SER A 133 -6.50 10.32 3.06
CA SER A 133 -6.54 11.60 2.37
C SER A 133 -7.81 12.36 2.76
N PHE A 134 -7.72 13.66 2.97
CA PHE A 134 -8.89 14.50 3.23
C PHE A 134 -9.43 15.06 1.91
N ARG A 135 -10.75 15.03 1.73
CA ARG A 135 -11.41 15.54 0.52
C ARG A 135 -10.95 16.95 0.17
N GLY A 136 -10.45 17.12 -1.06
CA GLY A 136 -10.05 18.40 -1.61
C GLY A 136 -8.71 18.98 -1.11
N ALA A 137 -8.01 18.29 -0.22
CA ALA A 137 -6.71 18.73 0.32
C ALA A 137 -5.57 17.76 0.01
N ALA A 138 -5.84 16.67 -0.72
CA ALA A 138 -4.93 15.58 -0.80
C ALA A 138 -4.45 15.25 -2.21
N ASN A 139 -3.23 14.80 -2.23
CA ASN A 139 -2.59 14.28 -3.43
C ASN A 139 -2.58 12.74 -3.51
N ARG A 140 -3.07 12.00 -2.47
CA ARG A 140 -3.23 10.54 -2.47
C ARG A 140 -4.57 10.18 -3.09
N ILE A 141 -4.53 9.43 -4.20
CA ILE A 141 -5.72 9.02 -4.96
C ILE A 141 -6.09 7.57 -4.67
N LEU A 142 -5.09 6.68 -4.71
CA LEU A 142 -5.28 5.27 -4.41
C LEU A 142 -4.38 4.83 -3.27
N SER A 143 -4.97 4.16 -2.30
CA SER A 143 -4.26 3.42 -1.25
C SER A 143 -4.08 1.98 -1.66
N THR A 144 -2.94 1.39 -1.32
CA THR A 144 -2.63 -0.02 -1.56
C THR A 144 -2.14 -0.68 -0.30
N VAL A 145 -2.53 -1.94 -0.09
CA VAL A 145 -1.98 -2.76 1.00
C VAL A 145 -1.61 -4.13 0.44
N ALA A 146 -0.32 -4.46 0.48
CA ALA A 146 0.22 -5.77 0.08
C ALA A 146 0.64 -6.56 1.32
N TYR A 147 0.19 -7.80 1.45
CA TYR A 147 0.40 -8.60 2.65
C TYR A 147 1.51 -9.64 2.49
N LEU A 148 2.25 -9.88 3.59
CA LEU A 148 3.43 -10.73 3.61
C LEU A 148 3.34 -11.90 4.63
N ASN A 149 2.15 -12.24 5.16
CA ASN A 149 1.98 -13.23 6.22
C ASN A 149 1.63 -14.60 5.64
N THR A 150 2.57 -15.54 5.68
CA THR A 150 2.46 -16.87 5.05
C THR A 150 1.56 -17.82 5.84
N ASP A 151 1.54 -17.70 7.17
CA ASP A 151 0.90 -18.69 8.07
C ASP A 151 -0.33 -18.11 8.78
N TRP A 152 -0.98 -17.10 8.20
CA TRP A 152 -2.14 -16.45 8.79
C TRP A 152 -3.35 -17.36 8.88
N GLN A 153 -3.85 -17.55 10.10
CA GLN A 153 -5.00 -18.42 10.39
C GLN A 153 -6.26 -17.59 10.68
N ASP A 154 -7.41 -18.22 10.49
CA ASP A 154 -8.68 -17.61 10.89
C ASP A 154 -8.69 -17.44 12.43
N GLY A 155 -8.98 -16.21 12.89
CA GLY A 155 -8.95 -15.84 14.31
C GLY A 155 -7.66 -15.19 14.79
N ASP A 156 -6.63 -15.05 13.97
CA ASP A 156 -5.42 -14.28 14.32
C ASP A 156 -5.69 -12.76 14.43
N GLY A 157 -6.82 -12.29 13.92
CA GLY A 157 -7.18 -10.87 13.91
C GLY A 157 -6.41 -10.09 12.84
N GLY A 158 -6.14 -8.80 13.06
CA GLY A 158 -5.32 -7.98 12.17
C GLY A 158 -5.90 -7.71 10.80
N GLU A 159 -7.19 -7.94 10.61
CA GLU A 159 -7.88 -7.67 9.36
C GLU A 159 -7.84 -6.16 9.05
N LEU A 160 -7.81 -5.85 7.78
CA LEU A 160 -8.17 -4.54 7.26
C LEU A 160 -9.69 -4.50 7.09
N VAL A 161 -10.35 -3.58 7.75
CA VAL A 161 -11.78 -3.34 7.58
C VAL A 161 -11.97 -2.10 6.73
N LEU A 162 -12.68 -2.24 5.62
CA LEU A 162 -13.11 -1.15 4.76
C LEU A 162 -14.57 -0.80 5.10
N TYR A 163 -14.89 0.49 5.16
CA TYR A 163 -16.19 0.99 5.56
C TYR A 163 -16.87 1.78 4.43
N THR A 164 -18.20 1.81 4.46
CA THR A 164 -18.98 2.80 3.69
C THR A 164 -18.83 4.19 4.33
N GLU A 165 -19.37 5.22 3.67
CA GLU A 165 -19.49 6.56 4.27
C GLU A 165 -20.47 6.56 5.49
N GLU A 166 -21.40 5.61 5.55
CA GLU A 166 -22.31 5.43 6.67
C GLU A 166 -21.56 4.95 7.91
N GLU A 167 -21.99 5.40 9.09
CA GLU A 167 -21.25 5.24 10.34
C GLU A 167 -20.96 3.77 10.71
N ASP A 168 -21.84 2.83 10.36
CA ASP A 168 -21.75 1.41 10.70
C ASP A 168 -21.63 0.46 9.49
N GLY A 169 -21.50 0.99 8.27
CA GLY A 169 -21.46 0.17 7.07
C GLY A 169 -20.08 -0.46 6.84
N VAL A 170 -19.97 -1.77 6.92
CA VAL A 170 -18.76 -2.53 6.55
C VAL A 170 -18.85 -2.97 5.10
N LEU A 171 -17.90 -2.51 4.26
CA LEU A 171 -17.74 -2.95 2.88
C LEU A 171 -17.05 -4.31 2.79
N ALA A 172 -15.95 -4.46 3.54
CA ALA A 172 -15.16 -5.68 3.54
C ALA A 172 -14.33 -5.81 4.82
N GLN A 173 -14.08 -7.07 5.24
CA GLN A 173 -13.11 -7.42 6.26
C GLN A 173 -12.09 -8.37 5.62
N ILE A 174 -10.83 -7.96 5.55
CA ILE A 174 -9.82 -8.56 4.71
C ILE A 174 -8.68 -9.10 5.58
N ALA A 175 -8.57 -10.44 5.67
CA ALA A 175 -7.46 -11.09 6.36
C ALA A 175 -6.12 -10.82 5.64
N PRO A 176 -5.03 -10.56 6.36
CA PRO A 176 -3.76 -10.13 5.81
C PRO A 176 -2.89 -11.29 5.27
N LYS A 177 -3.43 -12.14 4.38
CA LYS A 177 -2.77 -13.32 3.82
C LYS A 177 -1.70 -12.95 2.78
N ALA A 178 -0.57 -13.63 2.81
CA ALA A 178 0.58 -13.39 1.92
C ALA A 178 0.20 -13.39 0.42
N GLY A 179 0.74 -12.44 -0.33
CA GLY A 179 0.48 -12.27 -1.76
C GLY A 179 -0.85 -11.60 -2.10
N ARG A 180 -1.72 -11.35 -1.11
CA ARG A 180 -2.95 -10.57 -1.30
C ARG A 180 -2.61 -9.09 -1.46
N LEU A 181 -3.27 -8.45 -2.42
CA LEU A 181 -3.19 -7.01 -2.66
C LEU A 181 -4.59 -6.42 -2.56
N VAL A 182 -4.70 -5.29 -1.85
CA VAL A 182 -5.90 -4.46 -1.76
C VAL A 182 -5.57 -3.11 -2.37
N ILE A 183 -6.49 -2.55 -3.16
CA ILE A 183 -6.41 -1.19 -3.71
C ILE A 183 -7.75 -0.51 -3.46
N PHE A 184 -7.75 0.74 -3.00
CA PHE A 184 -8.98 1.49 -2.73
C PHE A 184 -8.77 3.01 -2.86
N LEU A 185 -9.86 3.75 -3.05
CA LEU A 185 -9.88 5.21 -3.13
C LEU A 185 -9.54 5.82 -1.77
N SER A 186 -8.46 6.61 -1.72
CA SER A 186 -7.88 7.15 -0.47
C SER A 186 -8.77 8.15 0.25
N GLU A 187 -9.61 8.89 -0.50
CA GLU A 187 -10.49 9.94 0.02
C GLU A 187 -11.91 9.46 0.35
N GLU A 188 -12.28 8.26 -0.13
CA GLU A 188 -13.67 7.79 -0.08
C GLU A 188 -13.86 6.60 0.84
N ILE A 189 -12.82 5.78 1.04
CA ILE A 189 -12.94 4.52 1.80
C ILE A 189 -12.30 4.66 3.19
N PRO A 190 -13.11 4.93 4.24
CA PRO A 190 -12.63 4.86 5.61
C PRO A 190 -12.21 3.42 5.93
N HIS A 191 -11.10 3.26 6.65
CA HIS A 191 -10.59 1.93 6.96
C HIS A 191 -9.86 1.90 8.28
N GLU A 192 -9.72 0.69 8.85
CA GLU A 192 -8.93 0.44 10.05
C GLU A 192 -8.18 -0.88 9.97
N VAL A 193 -7.15 -1.02 10.81
CA VAL A 193 -6.46 -2.29 11.05
C VAL A 193 -6.82 -2.76 12.45
N LEU A 194 -7.49 -3.91 12.53
CA LEU A 194 -7.86 -4.55 13.80
C LEU A 194 -6.62 -5.10 14.52
N PRO A 195 -6.66 -5.22 15.87
CA PRO A 195 -5.58 -5.84 16.61
C PRO A 195 -5.33 -7.28 16.16
N ALA A 196 -4.07 -7.64 15.92
CA ALA A 196 -3.65 -9.01 15.64
C ALA A 196 -3.11 -9.71 16.90
N ARG A 197 -3.17 -11.05 16.94
CA ARG A 197 -2.60 -11.86 18.02
C ARG A 197 -1.14 -12.23 17.78
N CYS A 198 -0.67 -12.09 16.55
CA CYS A 198 0.70 -12.35 16.11
C CYS A 198 1.25 -11.17 15.33
N ASP A 199 2.54 -11.23 14.95
CA ASP A 199 3.17 -10.21 14.12
C ASP A 199 2.52 -10.15 12.75
N ARG A 200 2.05 -8.97 12.34
CA ARG A 200 1.42 -8.70 11.05
C ARG A 200 2.31 -7.81 10.19
N PHE A 201 2.63 -8.31 9.01
CA PHE A 201 3.53 -7.65 8.07
C PHE A 201 2.79 -7.29 6.78
N SER A 202 3.00 -6.06 6.35
CA SER A 202 2.43 -5.54 5.09
C SER A 202 3.31 -4.46 4.50
N ILE A 203 3.02 -4.10 3.25
CA ILE A 203 3.48 -2.87 2.62
C ILE A 203 2.24 -2.02 2.41
N ALA A 204 2.20 -0.83 3.00
CA ALA A 204 1.20 0.19 2.73
C ALA A 204 1.79 1.23 1.77
N GLY A 205 1.01 1.65 0.78
CA GLY A 205 1.48 2.59 -0.21
C GLY A 205 0.36 3.42 -0.84
N TRP A 206 0.76 4.49 -1.52
CA TRP A 206 -0.18 5.45 -2.09
C TRP A 206 0.26 5.90 -3.48
N TYR A 207 -0.65 5.87 -4.42
CA TYR A 207 -0.52 6.59 -5.68
C TYR A 207 -1.00 8.02 -5.51
N ARG A 208 -0.18 8.97 -5.95
CA ARG A 208 -0.37 10.40 -5.72
C ARG A 208 -0.48 11.17 -7.02
N LEU A 209 -1.23 12.27 -6.98
CA LEU A 209 -1.14 13.32 -7.98
C LEU A 209 0.11 14.18 -7.74
N ASN A 210 0.57 14.84 -8.79
CA ASN A 210 1.56 15.89 -8.63
C ASN A 210 0.92 17.09 -7.94
N ALA A 211 1.37 17.37 -6.71
CA ALA A 211 0.94 18.54 -5.97
C ALA A 211 1.70 19.77 -6.47
N SER A 212 1.11 20.50 -7.40
CA SER A 212 1.59 21.85 -7.71
C SER A 212 1.14 22.80 -6.59
N VAL A 213 2.05 23.15 -5.69
CA VAL A 213 1.82 24.21 -4.70
C VAL A 213 2.31 25.52 -5.30
N HIS A 214 1.40 26.50 -5.50
CA HIS A 214 1.71 27.82 -6.07
C HIS A 214 2.39 27.79 -7.45
N GLY A 215 2.04 26.83 -8.32
CA GLY A 215 2.62 26.73 -9.66
C GLY A 215 4.02 26.10 -9.71
N GLN A 216 4.56 25.65 -8.59
CA GLN A 216 5.76 24.82 -8.53
C GLN A 216 5.38 23.34 -8.42
N ILE A 217 6.02 22.52 -9.26
CA ILE A 217 5.89 21.07 -9.24
C ILE A 217 6.67 20.55 -8.02
N ASP A 218 6.00 19.83 -7.10
CA ASP A 218 6.68 19.11 -6.03
C ASP A 218 7.49 17.95 -6.67
N PRO A 219 8.83 17.93 -6.59
CA PRO A 219 9.61 16.88 -7.20
C PRO A 219 9.32 15.54 -6.53
N PRO A 220 9.38 14.41 -7.26
CA PRO A 220 9.27 13.08 -6.67
C PRO A 220 10.41 12.87 -5.66
N ARG A 221 10.10 12.23 -4.53
CA ARG A 221 11.04 11.90 -3.46
C ARG A 221 11.81 10.61 -3.74
#